data_ee07a09d3667af0654f0916b851679f5
#
_entry.id   ee07a09d3667af0654f0916b851679f5
#
_cell.length_a   1.000
_cell.length_b   1.000
_cell.length_c   1.000
_cell.angle_alpha   90.00
_cell.angle_beta   90.00
_cell.angle_gamma   90.00
#
_symmetry.space_group_name_H-M   'P 1'
#
loop_
_entity.id
_entity.type
_entity.pdbx_description
1 polymer ?
#
loop_
_entity_poly.entity_id
_entity_poly.type
_entity_poly.pdbx_seq_one_letter_code
_entity_poly.pdbx_strand_id
1 'polypeptide(L)'
;MKNIDLLKRTDTVNELLARYGVKFGIYKNHTFKEQLFPFDAIPRIIQKDEFAYLERGLKQRVKALNLFLADIYNEKQILKDQIIPEEFIYASSGYLIQCENIHPPKDVFSHISGIDLVLGKDGNWYILEDNLRVPSGASYPMIARELCRRSSPQTFHDYPIEDNRNYAQILKHALDYVNTGGLSVVLTPGRYNAAYFEHSYLAECMKVPLVSNTDLVVENDHLYFVDYSGKKEQVGAVYRRISDEYLDPMNFNKESVIGIPHIFDIFRKGNVALLNAPGNGIADDKGIYYFVPRMIRYYLGEEPILSNAPTYLPFYEDDRNYVLENFDKLVLKDVAEAGGYGVVFGNTMTKKQKEDFIALLKREPRRFIAQEVIDFCDIDILEGNELVPRKADLRAFVVSTEEPVVWKSGLTRFSRNPDSFIVNSSQGGGFKDTWVLSR
;
A
#
# COMPACT_ATOMS: atom_id res chain seq x y z
N MET A 1 30.00 13.75 -0.29
CA MET A 1 30.55 12.38 -0.42
C MET A 1 31.02 12.21 -1.85
N LYS A 2 32.17 11.57 -2.10
CA LYS A 2 32.61 11.35 -3.49
C LYS A 2 31.75 10.26 -4.12
N ASN A 3 31.41 10.40 -5.41
CA ASN A 3 30.57 9.42 -6.12
C ASN A 3 31.09 7.98 -6.02
N ILE A 4 32.42 7.79 -5.98
CA ILE A 4 33.07 6.50 -5.80
C ILE A 4 32.71 5.84 -4.46
N ASP A 5 32.58 6.63 -3.37
CA ASP A 5 32.21 6.09 -2.04
C ASP A 5 30.73 5.70 -2.01
N LEU A 6 29.89 6.45 -2.73
CA LEU A 6 28.46 6.12 -2.90
C LEU A 6 28.27 4.85 -3.73
N LEU A 7 29.04 4.68 -4.82
CA LEU A 7 29.00 3.46 -5.64
C LEU A 7 29.37 2.22 -4.84
N LYS A 8 30.52 2.26 -4.12
CA LYS A 8 30.96 1.17 -3.26
C LYS A 8 29.92 0.81 -2.21
N ARG A 9 29.25 1.82 -1.62
CA ARG A 9 28.18 1.59 -0.66
C ARG A 9 26.98 0.93 -1.32
N THR A 10 26.52 1.42 -2.46
CA THR A 10 25.41 0.85 -3.23
C THR A 10 25.67 -0.61 -3.55
N ASP A 11 26.84 -0.94 -4.09
CA ASP A 11 27.22 -2.30 -4.43
C ASP A 11 27.28 -3.19 -3.19
N THR A 12 27.95 -2.75 -2.12
CA THR A 12 28.03 -3.49 -0.85
C THR A 12 26.67 -3.80 -0.28
N VAL A 13 25.76 -2.81 -0.24
CA VAL A 13 24.42 -3.01 0.32
C VAL A 13 23.60 -3.95 -0.58
N ASN A 14 23.68 -3.82 -1.91
CA ASN A 14 22.97 -4.72 -2.83
C ASN A 14 23.49 -6.17 -2.71
N GLU A 15 24.80 -6.39 -2.55
CA GLU A 15 25.35 -7.72 -2.27
C GLU A 15 24.83 -8.31 -0.95
N LEU A 16 24.76 -7.49 0.10
CA LEU A 16 24.22 -7.91 1.40
C LEU A 16 22.72 -8.21 1.31
N LEU A 17 21.93 -7.36 0.65
CA LEU A 17 20.52 -7.62 0.40
C LEU A 17 20.32 -8.96 -0.33
N ALA A 18 21.15 -9.24 -1.33
CA ALA A 18 21.11 -10.50 -2.04
C ALA A 18 21.42 -11.70 -1.12
N ARG A 19 22.46 -11.60 -0.27
CA ARG A 19 22.84 -12.64 0.70
C ARG A 19 21.77 -12.89 1.76
N TYR A 20 21.07 -11.85 2.21
CA TYR A 20 19.93 -11.95 3.13
C TYR A 20 18.65 -12.42 2.46
N GLY A 21 18.66 -12.67 1.15
CA GLY A 21 17.47 -13.12 0.42
C GLY A 21 16.40 -12.06 0.26
N VAL A 22 16.78 -10.78 0.30
CA VAL A 22 15.87 -9.65 0.12
C VAL A 22 15.46 -9.56 -1.34
N LYS A 23 14.37 -10.23 -1.66
CA LYS A 23 13.83 -10.36 -3.00
C LYS A 23 12.35 -10.02 -3.00
N PHE A 24 11.83 -9.73 -4.18
CA PHE A 24 10.39 -9.72 -4.40
C PHE A 24 10.05 -10.60 -5.61
N GLY A 25 8.86 -11.17 -5.58
CA GLY A 25 8.36 -12.01 -6.65
C GLY A 25 7.59 -11.23 -7.69
N ILE A 26 7.78 -11.58 -8.95
CA ILE A 26 6.95 -11.14 -10.05
C ILE A 26 6.36 -12.34 -10.78
N TYR A 27 5.11 -12.20 -11.21
CA TYR A 27 4.47 -13.15 -12.10
C TYR A 27 4.55 -12.59 -13.52
N LYS A 28 5.21 -13.32 -14.40
CA LYS A 28 5.27 -12.97 -15.83
C LYS A 28 4.98 -14.22 -16.64
N ASN A 29 3.97 -14.14 -17.52
CA ASN A 29 3.55 -15.28 -18.36
C ASN A 29 3.30 -16.56 -17.54
N HIS A 30 2.54 -16.45 -16.44
CA HIS A 30 2.23 -17.54 -15.50
C HIS A 30 3.46 -18.17 -14.80
N THR A 31 4.62 -17.54 -14.90
CA THR A 31 5.83 -18.01 -14.24
C THR A 31 6.19 -17.08 -13.10
N PHE A 32 6.36 -17.66 -11.90
CA PHE A 32 6.88 -16.93 -10.75
C PHE A 32 8.38 -16.77 -10.87
N LYS A 33 8.88 -15.55 -10.74
CA LYS A 33 10.31 -15.25 -10.74
C LYS A 33 10.64 -14.32 -9.58
N GLU A 34 11.57 -14.75 -8.74
CA GLU A 34 12.17 -13.86 -7.74
C GLU A 34 13.26 -13.00 -8.36
N GLN A 35 13.28 -11.73 -8.00
CA GLN A 35 14.36 -10.82 -8.38
C GLN A 35 14.74 -9.91 -7.22
N LEU A 36 15.98 -9.43 -7.26
CA LEU A 36 16.41 -8.38 -6.33
C LEU A 36 15.67 -7.09 -6.63
N PHE A 37 15.38 -6.33 -5.58
CA PHE A 37 14.91 -4.96 -5.70
C PHE A 37 16.14 -4.05 -5.60
N PRO A 38 16.59 -3.44 -6.70
CA PRO A 38 17.83 -2.68 -6.71
C PRO A 38 17.77 -1.49 -5.76
N PHE A 39 18.74 -1.40 -4.87
CA PHE A 39 18.89 -0.32 -3.92
C PHE A 39 19.89 0.71 -4.41
N ASP A 40 19.59 2.00 -4.22
CA ASP A 40 20.49 3.13 -4.41
C ASP A 40 20.79 3.79 -3.05
N ALA A 41 22.09 3.94 -2.74
CA ALA A 41 22.52 4.43 -1.41
C ALA A 41 22.35 5.94 -1.19
N ILE A 42 21.95 6.69 -2.22
CA ILE A 42 21.62 8.11 -2.08
C ILE A 42 20.22 8.21 -1.48
N PRO A 43 20.04 8.70 -0.24
CA PRO A 43 18.72 8.76 0.37
C PRO A 43 17.85 9.85 -0.26
N ARG A 44 16.54 9.65 -0.25
CA ARG A 44 15.60 10.77 -0.34
C ARG A 44 15.53 11.47 1.00
N ILE A 45 15.80 12.75 1.04
CA ILE A 45 15.74 13.56 2.26
C ILE A 45 14.43 14.34 2.28
N ILE A 46 13.69 14.24 3.38
CA ILE A 46 12.48 15.02 3.66
C ILE A 46 12.75 15.85 4.91
N GLN A 47 12.59 17.17 4.80
CA GLN A 47 12.79 18.08 5.90
C GLN A 47 11.71 17.90 6.99
N LYS A 48 12.03 18.26 8.22
CA LYS A 48 11.10 18.11 9.36
C LYS A 48 9.74 18.75 9.12
N ASP A 49 9.73 20.00 8.66
CA ASP A 49 8.49 20.75 8.45
C ASP A 49 7.67 20.18 7.27
N GLU A 50 8.35 19.75 6.22
CA GLU A 50 7.75 19.06 5.09
C GLU A 50 7.09 17.74 5.54
N PHE A 51 7.80 16.95 6.34
CA PHE A 51 7.22 15.71 6.88
C PHE A 51 6.05 15.99 7.83
N ALA A 52 6.13 17.03 8.66
CA ALA A 52 5.01 17.41 9.53
C ALA A 52 3.74 17.80 8.74
N TYR A 53 3.92 18.42 7.57
CA TYR A 53 2.81 18.70 6.64
C TYR A 53 2.23 17.40 6.09
N LEU A 54 3.07 16.48 5.59
CA LEU A 54 2.66 15.17 5.09
C LEU A 54 1.95 14.35 6.18
N GLU A 55 2.50 14.33 7.38
CA GLU A 55 1.94 13.59 8.53
C GLU A 55 0.50 14.02 8.82
N ARG A 56 0.23 15.34 8.89
CA ARG A 56 -1.13 15.84 9.14
C ARG A 56 -2.11 15.41 8.05
N GLY A 57 -1.73 15.58 6.78
CA GLY A 57 -2.61 15.21 5.67
C GLY A 57 -2.84 13.71 5.53
N LEU A 58 -1.81 12.90 5.81
CA LEU A 58 -1.93 11.44 5.80
C LEU A 58 -2.84 10.93 6.93
N LYS A 59 -2.70 11.47 8.14
CA LYS A 59 -3.59 11.16 9.28
C LYS A 59 -5.03 11.52 8.98
N GLN A 60 -5.27 12.72 8.44
CA GLN A 60 -6.59 13.18 8.03
C GLN A 60 -7.22 12.21 7.02
N ARG A 61 -6.47 11.86 5.97
CA ARG A 61 -6.93 10.97 4.90
C ARG A 61 -7.30 9.58 5.42
N VAL A 62 -6.40 8.93 6.17
CA VAL A 62 -6.64 7.58 6.69
C VAL A 62 -7.78 7.54 7.69
N LYS A 63 -7.97 8.60 8.49
CA LYS A 63 -9.14 8.73 9.37
C LYS A 63 -10.44 8.79 8.58
N ALA A 64 -10.50 9.60 7.52
CA ALA A 64 -11.68 9.69 6.66
C ALA A 64 -11.98 8.35 5.95
N LEU A 65 -10.94 7.63 5.49
CA LEU A 65 -11.08 6.31 4.86
C LEU A 65 -11.60 5.24 5.84
N ASN A 66 -11.15 5.24 7.10
CA ASN A 66 -11.69 4.32 8.11
C ASN A 66 -13.16 4.64 8.43
N LEU A 67 -13.54 5.92 8.54
CA LEU A 67 -14.93 6.31 8.73
C LEU A 67 -15.81 5.92 7.53
N PHE A 68 -15.30 6.08 6.32
CA PHE A 68 -15.96 5.60 5.10
C PHE A 68 -16.19 4.09 5.13
N LEU A 69 -15.18 3.30 5.49
CA LEU A 69 -15.30 1.85 5.58
C LEU A 69 -16.31 1.42 6.64
N ALA A 70 -16.31 2.08 7.80
CA ALA A 70 -17.30 1.82 8.84
C ALA A 70 -18.73 2.16 8.37
N ASP A 71 -18.92 3.29 7.69
CA ASP A 71 -20.21 3.73 7.18
C ASP A 71 -20.73 2.83 6.06
N ILE A 72 -19.88 2.50 5.08
CA ILE A 72 -20.34 1.77 3.88
C ILE A 72 -20.77 0.32 4.17
N TYR A 73 -20.23 -0.28 5.23
CA TYR A 73 -20.61 -1.62 5.66
C TYR A 73 -21.73 -1.64 6.70
N ASN A 74 -22.12 -0.48 7.25
CA ASN A 74 -23.16 -0.38 8.27
C ASN A 74 -24.27 0.59 7.83
N GLU A 75 -24.20 1.86 8.23
CA GLU A 75 -25.28 2.83 8.04
C GLU A 75 -25.46 3.30 6.60
N LYS A 76 -24.42 3.27 5.78
CA LYS A 76 -24.39 3.74 4.38
C LYS A 76 -24.87 5.18 4.24
N GLN A 77 -24.56 6.03 5.22
CA GLN A 77 -25.07 7.39 5.26
C GLN A 77 -24.52 8.23 4.10
N ILE A 78 -23.26 8.02 3.71
CA ILE A 78 -22.64 8.74 2.58
C ILE A 78 -23.37 8.47 1.24
N LEU A 79 -24.00 7.30 1.09
CA LEU A 79 -24.82 6.97 -0.10
C LEU A 79 -26.19 7.63 0.00
N LYS A 80 -26.85 7.59 1.18
CA LYS A 80 -28.14 8.23 1.42
C LYS A 80 -28.07 9.73 1.17
N ASP A 81 -26.95 10.36 1.52
CA ASP A 81 -26.68 11.79 1.33
C ASP A 81 -26.12 12.08 -0.09
N GLN A 82 -26.03 11.07 -0.96
CA GLN A 82 -25.63 11.19 -2.37
C GLN A 82 -24.24 11.83 -2.58
N ILE A 83 -23.33 11.67 -1.63
CA ILE A 83 -21.93 12.13 -1.75
C ILE A 83 -21.15 11.26 -2.71
N ILE A 84 -21.43 9.95 -2.69
CA ILE A 84 -20.87 8.93 -3.60
C ILE A 84 -22.05 8.22 -4.28
N PRO A 85 -22.08 8.10 -5.60
CA PRO A 85 -23.09 7.29 -6.29
C PRO A 85 -22.97 5.80 -5.92
N GLU A 86 -24.10 5.13 -5.72
CA GLU A 86 -24.15 3.71 -5.32
C GLU A 86 -23.40 2.80 -6.31
N GLU A 87 -23.35 3.15 -7.57
CA GLU A 87 -22.67 2.39 -8.62
C GLU A 87 -21.16 2.26 -8.35
N PHE A 88 -20.54 3.24 -7.66
CA PHE A 88 -19.13 3.15 -7.29
C PHE A 88 -18.87 2.15 -6.17
N ILE A 89 -19.87 1.84 -5.37
CA ILE A 89 -19.79 0.86 -4.30
C ILE A 89 -20.11 -0.53 -4.83
N TYR A 90 -21.32 -0.70 -5.36
CA TYR A 90 -21.82 -2.04 -5.71
C TYR A 90 -21.19 -2.65 -6.97
N ALA A 91 -20.60 -1.85 -7.84
CA ALA A 91 -19.83 -2.34 -8.99
C ALA A 91 -18.33 -2.55 -8.66
N SER A 92 -17.86 -2.19 -7.47
CA SER A 92 -16.48 -2.44 -7.06
C SER A 92 -16.28 -3.88 -6.63
N SER A 93 -15.28 -4.56 -7.21
CA SER A 93 -14.86 -5.89 -6.77
C SER A 93 -14.28 -5.90 -5.33
N GLY A 94 -13.92 -4.73 -4.82
CA GLY A 94 -13.45 -4.57 -3.45
C GLY A 94 -14.56 -4.51 -2.40
N TYR A 95 -15.82 -4.28 -2.82
CA TYR A 95 -16.97 -4.32 -1.92
C TYR A 95 -17.42 -5.77 -1.70
N LEU A 96 -17.44 -6.20 -0.46
CA LEU A 96 -17.83 -7.55 -0.09
C LEU A 96 -19.14 -7.52 0.70
N ILE A 97 -20.22 -7.97 0.09
CA ILE A 97 -21.55 -8.01 0.73
C ILE A 97 -21.55 -8.82 2.03
N GLN A 98 -20.68 -9.83 2.15
CA GLN A 98 -20.50 -10.63 3.35
C GLN A 98 -20.02 -9.79 4.55
N CYS A 99 -19.40 -8.63 4.29
CA CYS A 99 -18.88 -7.70 5.30
C CYS A 99 -19.94 -6.69 5.77
N GLU A 100 -21.17 -6.73 5.28
CA GLU A 100 -22.23 -5.88 5.81
C GLU A 100 -22.55 -6.21 7.28
N ASN A 101 -22.78 -5.17 8.08
CA ASN A 101 -23.06 -5.22 9.52
C ASN A 101 -21.96 -5.88 10.36
N ILE A 102 -20.68 -5.73 9.94
CA ILE A 102 -19.54 -6.14 10.76
C ILE A 102 -18.98 -4.95 11.54
N HIS A 103 -18.53 -5.27 12.76
CA HIS A 103 -17.84 -4.35 13.64
C HIS A 103 -16.48 -4.96 14.02
N PRO A 104 -15.41 -4.62 13.27
CA PRO A 104 -14.06 -5.09 13.65
C PRO A 104 -13.70 -4.61 15.06
N PRO A 105 -12.83 -5.32 15.79
CA PRO A 105 -12.35 -4.87 17.08
C PRO A 105 -11.87 -3.41 17.03
N LYS A 106 -12.37 -2.57 17.95
CA LYS A 106 -12.13 -1.11 18.01
C LYS A 106 -12.66 -0.32 16.81
N ASP A 107 -13.52 -0.89 15.97
CA ASP A 107 -14.08 -0.30 14.76
C ASP A 107 -13.00 0.18 13.75
N VAL A 108 -11.82 -0.45 13.76
CA VAL A 108 -10.76 -0.17 12.80
C VAL A 108 -10.82 -1.17 11.64
N PHE A 109 -11.07 -0.68 10.43
CA PHE A 109 -11.09 -1.48 9.20
C PHE A 109 -9.73 -1.54 8.54
N SER A 110 -9.07 -0.38 8.37
CA SER A 110 -7.71 -0.28 7.81
C SER A 110 -6.72 0.09 8.90
N HIS A 111 -6.00 -0.92 9.38
CA HIS A 111 -4.95 -0.76 10.39
C HIS A 111 -3.64 -0.32 9.77
N ILE A 112 -3.33 -0.79 8.55
CA ILE A 112 -2.12 -0.47 7.82
C ILE A 112 -2.53 0.09 6.46
N SER A 113 -2.15 1.34 6.19
CA SER A 113 -2.39 2.02 4.93
C SER A 113 -1.07 2.40 4.28
N GLY A 114 -0.91 2.10 3.00
CA GLY A 114 0.22 2.52 2.17
C GLY A 114 -0.27 3.57 1.16
N ILE A 115 0.12 4.82 1.36
CA ILE A 115 -0.32 5.94 0.52
C ILE A 115 0.83 6.32 -0.42
N ASP A 116 0.56 6.29 -1.71
CA ASP A 116 1.56 6.61 -2.74
C ASP A 116 1.47 8.10 -3.11
N LEU A 117 2.58 8.82 -2.96
CA LEU A 117 2.69 10.26 -3.18
C LEU A 117 3.81 10.59 -4.15
N VAL A 118 3.64 11.70 -4.87
CA VAL A 118 4.70 12.31 -5.67
C VAL A 118 4.86 13.78 -5.33
N LEU A 119 6.08 14.27 -5.43
CA LEU A 119 6.38 15.68 -5.36
C LEU A 119 6.40 16.25 -6.77
N GLY A 120 5.50 17.18 -7.06
CA GLY A 120 5.46 17.92 -8.33
C GLY A 120 6.56 18.98 -8.40
N LYS A 121 6.95 19.38 -9.61
CA LYS A 121 7.89 20.50 -9.83
C LYS A 121 7.36 21.84 -9.37
N ASP A 122 6.05 21.94 -9.13
CA ASP A 122 5.40 23.08 -8.50
C ASP A 122 5.62 23.15 -6.97
N GLY A 123 6.32 22.15 -6.41
CA GLY A 123 6.62 22.05 -4.99
C GLY A 123 5.49 21.44 -4.15
N ASN A 124 4.39 21.00 -4.76
CA ASN A 124 3.28 20.39 -4.07
C ASN A 124 3.37 18.86 -4.05
N TRP A 125 2.93 18.26 -2.93
CA TRP A 125 2.75 16.82 -2.83
C TRP A 125 1.36 16.42 -3.31
N TYR A 126 1.31 15.41 -4.17
CA TYR A 126 0.08 14.85 -4.70
C TYR A 126 -0.05 13.38 -4.32
N ILE A 127 -1.21 12.98 -3.86
CA ILE A 127 -1.53 11.57 -3.64
C ILE A 127 -1.90 10.96 -4.99
N LEU A 128 -1.31 9.82 -5.31
CA LEU A 128 -1.57 9.07 -6.55
C LEU A 128 -2.53 7.90 -6.34
N GLU A 129 -2.43 7.23 -5.18
CA GLU A 129 -3.14 5.98 -4.92
C GLU A 129 -3.22 5.71 -3.41
N ASP A 130 -4.31 5.08 -2.99
CA ASP A 130 -4.49 4.53 -1.65
C ASP A 130 -4.38 2.99 -1.72
N ASN A 131 -3.50 2.40 -0.91
CA ASN A 131 -3.34 0.96 -0.81
C ASN A 131 -3.68 0.52 0.62
N LEU A 132 -4.86 -0.06 0.82
CA LEU A 132 -5.36 -0.41 2.14
C LEU A 132 -5.55 -1.92 2.36
N ARG A 133 -5.65 -2.74 1.30
CA ARG A 133 -5.84 -4.20 1.46
C ARG A 133 -4.68 -4.87 2.16
N VAL A 134 -3.53 -4.92 1.49
CA VAL A 134 -2.30 -5.60 1.96
C VAL A 134 -1.07 -4.81 1.51
N PRO A 135 -0.91 -3.53 1.94
CA PRO A 135 0.22 -2.73 1.51
C PRO A 135 1.54 -3.39 1.92
N SER A 136 2.52 -3.33 1.01
CA SER A 136 3.86 -3.91 1.18
C SER A 136 4.94 -2.89 0.91
N GLY A 137 6.14 -3.18 1.42
CA GLY A 137 7.35 -2.45 1.07
C GLY A 137 8.08 -1.77 2.23
N ALA A 138 7.54 -1.80 3.47
CA ALA A 138 8.19 -1.17 4.63
C ALA A 138 9.50 -1.87 5.02
N SER A 139 9.61 -3.17 4.80
CA SER A 139 10.80 -3.95 5.15
C SER A 139 12.04 -3.55 4.35
N TYR A 140 11.88 -3.14 3.10
CA TYR A 140 13.01 -2.80 2.22
C TYR A 140 13.83 -1.61 2.74
N PRO A 141 13.25 -0.42 3.03
CA PRO A 141 14.03 0.67 3.61
C PRO A 141 14.50 0.38 5.03
N MET A 142 13.78 -0.46 5.81
CA MET A 142 14.24 -0.88 7.15
C MET A 142 15.57 -1.64 7.08
N ILE A 143 15.62 -2.72 6.30
CA ILE A 143 16.82 -3.54 6.17
C ILE A 143 17.95 -2.80 5.44
N ALA A 144 17.64 -2.05 4.39
CA ALA A 144 18.65 -1.28 3.65
C ALA A 144 19.32 -0.26 4.56
N ARG A 145 18.56 0.49 5.38
CA ARG A 145 19.14 1.44 6.35
C ARG A 145 20.01 0.76 7.38
N GLU A 146 19.61 -0.40 7.89
CA GLU A 146 20.42 -1.16 8.83
C GLU A 146 21.77 -1.59 8.20
N LEU A 147 21.74 -2.07 6.97
CA LEU A 147 22.95 -2.43 6.23
C LEU A 147 23.83 -1.21 5.92
N CYS A 148 23.23 -0.08 5.58
CA CYS A 148 23.94 1.19 5.42
C CYS A 148 24.60 1.67 6.72
N ARG A 149 23.94 1.53 7.88
CA ARG A 149 24.52 1.86 9.19
C ARG A 149 25.73 1.02 9.50
N ARG A 150 25.68 -0.28 9.20
CA ARG A 150 26.82 -1.20 9.42
C ARG A 150 27.99 -0.89 8.50
N SER A 151 27.74 -0.57 7.24
CA SER A 151 28.77 -0.29 6.24
C SER A 151 29.34 1.14 6.32
N SER A 152 28.61 2.10 6.86
CA SER A 152 28.98 3.51 6.90
C SER A 152 28.39 4.25 8.13
N PRO A 153 28.80 3.87 9.35
CA PRO A 153 28.19 4.39 10.58
C PRO A 153 28.36 5.92 10.73
N GLN A 154 29.48 6.48 10.25
CA GLN A 154 29.77 7.92 10.34
C GLN A 154 28.68 8.75 9.65
N THR A 155 28.16 8.33 8.53
CA THR A 155 27.10 9.04 7.81
C THR A 155 25.85 9.27 8.67
N PHE A 156 25.49 8.27 9.49
CA PHE A 156 24.32 8.35 10.36
C PHE A 156 24.58 9.14 11.66
N HIS A 157 25.84 9.34 12.01
CA HIS A 157 26.22 10.23 13.11
C HIS A 157 26.07 11.70 12.72
N ASP A 158 26.40 12.03 11.48
CA ASP A 158 26.47 13.41 10.98
C ASP A 158 25.09 14.03 10.63
N TYR A 159 24.06 13.20 10.48
CA TYR A 159 22.72 13.65 10.12
C TYR A 159 21.68 13.32 11.20
N PRO A 160 20.82 14.26 11.60
CA PRO A 160 19.75 14.05 12.57
C PRO A 160 18.56 13.35 11.92
N ILE A 161 18.71 12.05 11.66
CA ILE A 161 17.71 11.23 10.94
C ILE A 161 16.80 10.53 11.95
N GLU A 162 15.48 10.59 11.71
CA GLU A 162 14.50 9.81 12.48
C GLU A 162 14.74 8.30 12.33
N ASP A 163 14.46 7.55 13.40
CA ASP A 163 14.68 6.11 13.40
C ASP A 163 13.56 5.38 12.66
N ASN A 164 13.93 4.56 11.66
CA ASN A 164 12.96 3.77 10.92
C ASN A 164 12.74 2.35 11.47
N ARG A 165 13.49 1.92 12.49
CA ARG A 165 13.35 0.59 13.11
C ARG A 165 12.08 0.46 13.93
N ASN A 166 11.48 1.58 14.32
CA ASN A 166 10.25 1.62 15.10
C ASN A 166 9.00 1.13 14.36
N TYR A 167 9.06 0.92 13.02
CA TYR A 167 7.90 0.45 12.26
C TYR A 167 7.34 -0.87 12.81
N ALA A 168 8.21 -1.83 13.08
CA ALA A 168 7.77 -3.12 13.63
C ALA A 168 7.12 -2.96 15.02
N GLN A 169 7.58 -2.00 15.83
CA GLN A 169 6.98 -1.69 17.14
C GLN A 169 5.60 -1.04 16.99
N ILE A 170 5.46 -0.11 16.02
CA ILE A 170 4.17 0.54 15.69
C ILE A 170 3.17 -0.53 15.20
N LEU A 171 3.62 -1.44 14.34
CA LEU A 171 2.78 -2.53 13.83
C LEU A 171 2.40 -3.53 14.93
N LYS A 172 3.35 -3.87 15.82
CA LYS A 172 3.07 -4.73 16.98
C LYS A 172 2.05 -4.07 17.92
N HIS A 173 2.18 -2.76 18.15
CA HIS A 173 1.21 -2.00 18.94
C HIS A 173 -0.20 -2.05 18.33
N ALA A 174 -0.32 -1.96 16.99
CA ALA A 174 -1.62 -2.10 16.34
C ALA A 174 -2.22 -3.51 16.53
N LEU A 175 -1.38 -4.56 16.46
CA LEU A 175 -1.82 -5.92 16.77
C LEU A 175 -2.32 -6.03 18.21
N ASP A 176 -1.59 -5.47 19.17
CA ASP A 176 -1.93 -5.52 20.60
C ASP A 176 -3.20 -4.71 20.91
N TYR A 177 -3.38 -3.57 20.23
CA TYR A 177 -4.53 -2.68 20.42
C TYR A 177 -5.86 -3.36 20.11
N VAL A 178 -5.89 -4.19 19.06
CA VAL A 178 -7.13 -4.88 18.62
C VAL A 178 -7.19 -6.34 19.04
N ASN A 179 -6.17 -6.87 19.73
CA ASN A 179 -6.10 -8.26 20.13
C ASN A 179 -7.28 -8.62 21.06
N THR A 180 -8.02 -9.66 20.67
CA THR A 180 -9.20 -10.16 21.40
C THR A 180 -8.86 -11.18 22.49
N GLY A 181 -7.59 -11.49 22.66
CA GLY A 181 -7.05 -12.42 23.68
C GLY A 181 -6.20 -13.54 23.07
N GLY A 182 -5.00 -13.72 23.59
CA GLY A 182 -4.04 -14.73 23.15
C GLY A 182 -2.92 -14.19 22.28
N LEU A 183 -2.35 -15.02 21.43
CA LEU A 183 -1.22 -14.68 20.57
C LEU A 183 -1.62 -13.69 19.46
N SER A 184 -0.64 -12.88 19.06
CA SER A 184 -0.64 -12.21 17.75
C SER A 184 0.23 -13.00 16.78
N VAL A 185 -0.19 -13.15 15.51
CA VAL A 185 0.57 -13.90 14.49
C VAL A 185 0.60 -13.15 13.15
N VAL A 186 1.58 -13.48 12.30
CA VAL A 186 1.61 -13.04 10.89
C VAL A 186 1.19 -14.22 10.01
N LEU A 187 0.06 -14.09 9.33
CA LEU A 187 -0.43 -15.10 8.40
C LEU A 187 0.10 -14.87 6.99
N THR A 188 0.90 -15.80 6.49
CA THR A 188 1.47 -15.77 5.14
C THR A 188 0.86 -16.84 4.24
N PRO A 189 0.64 -16.57 2.93
CA PRO A 189 0.30 -17.61 1.97
C PRO A 189 1.49 -18.47 1.54
N GLY A 190 2.67 -18.27 2.15
CA GLY A 190 3.88 -19.04 1.90
C GLY A 190 4.89 -18.37 0.96
N ARG A 191 5.98 -19.10 0.71
CA ARG A 191 7.19 -18.59 0.03
C ARG A 191 7.01 -18.18 -1.42
N TYR A 192 5.94 -18.59 -2.07
CA TYR A 192 5.63 -18.20 -3.45
C TYR A 192 4.88 -16.86 -3.54
N ASN A 193 4.63 -16.20 -2.41
CA ASN A 193 4.08 -14.85 -2.40
C ASN A 193 5.18 -13.83 -2.74
N ALA A 194 4.84 -12.83 -3.54
CA ALA A 194 5.76 -11.77 -3.97
C ALA A 194 6.45 -11.04 -2.80
N ALA A 195 5.76 -10.88 -1.67
CA ALA A 195 6.23 -10.17 -0.49
C ALA A 195 6.65 -11.10 0.67
N TYR A 196 6.92 -12.38 0.41
CA TYR A 196 7.23 -13.35 1.49
C TYR A 196 8.41 -12.91 2.37
N PHE A 197 9.44 -12.30 1.78
CA PHE A 197 10.53 -11.73 2.56
C PHE A 197 10.01 -10.76 3.63
N GLU A 198 9.13 -9.84 3.25
CA GLU A 198 8.55 -8.87 4.18
C GLU A 198 7.74 -9.55 5.29
N HIS A 199 6.97 -10.60 4.97
CA HIS A 199 6.19 -11.33 5.96
C HIS A 199 7.09 -11.92 7.05
N SER A 200 8.17 -12.60 6.67
CA SER A 200 9.12 -13.21 7.59
C SER A 200 9.92 -12.17 8.37
N TYR A 201 10.41 -11.13 7.69
CA TYR A 201 11.19 -10.07 8.31
C TYR A 201 10.40 -9.29 9.37
N LEU A 202 9.15 -8.92 9.05
CA LEU A 202 8.30 -8.20 10.02
C LEU A 202 7.88 -9.10 11.18
N ALA A 203 7.57 -10.38 10.94
CA ALA A 203 7.26 -11.32 12.01
C ALA A 203 8.43 -11.45 13.00
N GLU A 204 9.67 -11.58 12.48
CA GLU A 204 10.89 -11.62 13.28
C GLU A 204 11.09 -10.33 14.08
N CYS A 205 10.96 -9.15 13.43
CA CYS A 205 11.13 -7.85 14.07
C CYS A 205 10.08 -7.60 15.17
N MET A 206 8.85 -8.05 14.98
CA MET A 206 7.76 -7.96 15.97
C MET A 206 7.84 -9.05 17.04
N LYS A 207 8.66 -10.09 16.84
CA LYS A 207 8.75 -11.27 17.70
C LYS A 207 7.39 -11.99 17.84
N VAL A 208 6.70 -12.16 16.74
CA VAL A 208 5.45 -12.93 16.65
C VAL A 208 5.62 -14.10 15.69
N PRO A 209 4.88 -15.21 15.86
CA PRO A 209 4.97 -16.34 14.96
C PRO A 209 4.60 -15.95 13.51
N LEU A 210 5.39 -16.43 12.54
CA LEU A 210 5.01 -16.48 11.14
C LEU A 210 4.31 -17.82 10.91
N VAL A 211 3.05 -17.76 10.48
CA VAL A 211 2.21 -18.95 10.32
C VAL A 211 1.61 -19.03 8.92
N SER A 212 1.32 -20.23 8.49
CA SER A 212 0.51 -20.54 7.31
C SER A 212 -0.88 -21.05 7.73
N ASN A 213 -1.75 -21.26 6.77
CA ASN A 213 -3.08 -21.81 7.05
C ASN A 213 -3.03 -23.20 7.72
N THR A 214 -1.99 -24.00 7.46
CA THR A 214 -1.82 -25.34 8.05
C THR A 214 -1.46 -25.30 9.54
N ASP A 215 -1.01 -24.16 10.03
CA ASP A 215 -0.63 -23.96 11.43
C ASP A 215 -1.79 -23.40 12.27
N LEU A 216 -2.93 -23.13 11.63
CA LEU A 216 -4.09 -22.49 12.27
C LEU A 216 -5.35 -23.35 12.15
N VAL A 217 -6.15 -23.39 13.21
CA VAL A 217 -7.43 -24.06 13.23
C VAL A 217 -8.48 -23.26 13.98
N VAL A 218 -9.71 -23.24 13.45
CA VAL A 218 -10.88 -22.69 14.13
C VAL A 218 -11.60 -23.80 14.89
N GLU A 219 -11.72 -23.64 16.19
CA GLU A 219 -12.46 -24.55 17.08
C GLU A 219 -13.22 -23.76 18.14
N ASN A 220 -14.45 -24.17 18.46
CA ASN A 220 -15.27 -23.57 19.52
C ASN A 220 -15.33 -22.02 19.42
N ASP A 221 -15.52 -21.52 18.21
CA ASP A 221 -15.58 -20.08 17.89
C ASP A 221 -14.28 -19.28 18.19
N HIS A 222 -13.13 -19.93 18.28
CA HIS A 222 -11.83 -19.29 18.47
C HIS A 222 -10.80 -19.80 17.47
N LEU A 223 -9.81 -18.98 17.19
CA LEU A 223 -8.64 -19.33 16.38
C LEU A 223 -7.53 -19.86 17.28
N TYR A 224 -6.91 -20.96 16.87
CA TYR A 224 -5.76 -21.53 17.56
C TYR A 224 -4.57 -21.71 16.62
N PHE A 225 -3.41 -21.35 17.09
CA PHE A 225 -2.14 -21.79 16.54
C PHE A 225 -1.79 -23.15 17.09
N VAL A 226 -1.42 -24.07 16.21
CA VAL A 226 -1.03 -25.44 16.55
C VAL A 226 0.45 -25.62 16.25
N ASP A 227 1.27 -25.77 17.27
CA ASP A 227 2.70 -25.99 17.08
C ASP A 227 3.01 -27.43 16.64
N TYR A 228 4.29 -27.69 16.32
CA TYR A 228 4.75 -29.00 15.87
C TYR A 228 4.55 -30.15 16.90
N SER A 229 4.34 -29.81 18.17
CA SER A 229 4.04 -30.80 19.22
C SER A 229 2.54 -31.08 19.33
N GLY A 230 1.69 -30.36 18.58
CA GLY A 230 0.24 -30.40 18.69
C GLY A 230 -0.34 -29.55 19.81
N LYS A 231 0.48 -28.76 20.50
CA LYS A 231 -0.01 -27.81 21.51
C LYS A 231 -0.76 -26.69 20.82
N LYS A 232 -1.93 -26.36 21.36
CA LYS A 232 -2.78 -25.27 20.87
C LYS A 232 -2.63 -24.03 21.76
N GLU A 233 -2.44 -22.89 21.12
CA GLU A 233 -2.48 -21.58 21.78
C GLU A 233 -3.48 -20.68 21.07
N GLN A 234 -4.37 -20.04 21.81
CA GLN A 234 -5.38 -19.15 21.24
C GLN A 234 -4.72 -17.96 20.55
N VAL A 235 -5.27 -17.56 19.39
CA VAL A 235 -4.84 -16.39 18.62
C VAL A 235 -5.94 -15.34 18.66
N GLY A 236 -5.59 -14.14 19.12
CA GLY A 236 -6.52 -13.01 19.22
C GLY A 236 -6.32 -11.94 18.14
N ALA A 237 -5.17 -11.90 17.46
CA ALA A 237 -4.92 -10.96 16.39
C ALA A 237 -4.05 -11.57 15.28
N VAL A 238 -4.43 -11.31 14.04
CA VAL A 238 -3.75 -11.83 12.84
C VAL A 238 -3.36 -10.69 11.92
N TYR A 239 -2.06 -10.43 11.74
CA TYR A 239 -1.58 -9.64 10.63
C TYR A 239 -1.60 -10.49 9.37
N ARG A 240 -2.68 -10.40 8.61
CA ARG A 240 -2.88 -11.23 7.42
C ARG A 240 -2.16 -10.65 6.20
N ARG A 241 -1.51 -11.53 5.46
CA ARG A 241 -0.89 -11.20 4.17
C ARG A 241 -1.55 -12.00 3.03
N ILE A 242 -2.80 -12.35 3.23
CA ILE A 242 -3.68 -13.04 2.27
C ILE A 242 -4.82 -12.10 1.91
N SER A 243 -5.14 -11.99 0.61
CA SER A 243 -6.28 -11.19 0.12
C SER A 243 -7.61 -11.79 0.60
N ASP A 244 -8.64 -10.96 0.67
CA ASP A 244 -9.98 -11.35 1.11
C ASP A 244 -10.50 -12.58 0.37
N GLU A 245 -10.34 -12.60 -0.96
CA GLU A 245 -10.77 -13.70 -1.82
C GLU A 245 -10.28 -15.07 -1.36
N TYR A 246 -9.03 -15.16 -0.85
CA TYR A 246 -8.42 -16.43 -0.46
C TYR A 246 -8.44 -16.70 1.04
N LEU A 247 -8.99 -15.78 1.85
CA LEU A 247 -8.88 -15.80 3.31
C LEU A 247 -9.65 -16.95 3.94
N ASP A 248 -10.86 -17.20 3.46
CA ASP A 248 -11.76 -18.22 4.01
C ASP A 248 -12.52 -18.93 2.88
N PRO A 249 -12.26 -20.22 2.63
CA PRO A 249 -12.95 -20.97 1.58
C PRO A 249 -14.45 -21.20 1.85
N MET A 250 -14.91 -21.01 3.08
CA MET A 250 -16.33 -21.18 3.40
C MET A 250 -17.16 -19.93 3.09
N ASN A 251 -16.52 -18.76 3.10
CA ASN A 251 -17.20 -17.47 2.93
C ASN A 251 -16.86 -16.74 1.62
N PHE A 252 -15.70 -17.05 1.01
CA PHE A 252 -15.22 -16.39 -0.21
C PHE A 252 -14.97 -17.41 -1.33
N ASN A 253 -13.72 -17.57 -1.76
CA ASN A 253 -13.38 -18.49 -2.84
C ASN A 253 -13.24 -19.92 -2.33
N LYS A 254 -14.19 -20.80 -2.69
CA LYS A 254 -14.24 -22.22 -2.29
C LYS A 254 -13.01 -23.03 -2.74
N GLU A 255 -12.32 -22.59 -3.78
CA GLU A 255 -11.12 -23.22 -4.30
C GLU A 255 -9.84 -22.77 -3.57
N SER A 256 -9.95 -21.89 -2.57
CA SER A 256 -8.80 -21.44 -1.81
C SER A 256 -8.16 -22.56 -0.99
N VAL A 257 -6.91 -22.89 -1.31
CA VAL A 257 -6.09 -23.86 -0.57
C VAL A 257 -5.15 -23.21 0.46
N ILE A 258 -5.16 -21.87 0.54
CA ILE A 258 -4.31 -21.10 1.45
C ILE A 258 -5.11 -20.37 2.54
N GLY A 259 -6.42 -20.45 2.48
CA GLY A 259 -7.34 -19.87 3.46
C GLY A 259 -7.54 -20.74 4.69
N ILE A 260 -8.21 -20.19 5.69
CA ILE A 260 -8.53 -20.87 6.95
C ILE A 260 -10.06 -21.00 7.02
N PRO A 261 -10.63 -22.21 6.98
CA PRO A 261 -12.07 -22.39 7.06
C PRO A 261 -12.64 -21.76 8.34
N HIS A 262 -13.74 -21.01 8.19
CA HIS A 262 -14.48 -20.34 9.27
C HIS A 262 -13.75 -19.20 9.99
N ILE A 263 -12.61 -18.72 9.51
CA ILE A 263 -11.93 -17.57 10.13
C ILE A 263 -12.77 -16.29 10.03
N PHE A 264 -13.52 -16.13 8.95
CA PHE A 264 -14.41 -14.98 8.77
C PHE A 264 -15.63 -15.07 9.69
N ASP A 265 -16.15 -16.27 9.97
CA ASP A 265 -17.27 -16.45 10.90
C ASP A 265 -16.90 -16.01 12.33
N ILE A 266 -15.71 -16.37 12.81
CA ILE A 266 -15.23 -15.95 14.13
C ILE A 266 -14.82 -14.48 14.19
N PHE A 267 -14.35 -13.91 13.06
CA PHE A 267 -14.11 -12.48 12.93
C PHE A 267 -15.41 -11.68 13.07
N ARG A 268 -16.50 -12.09 12.39
CA ARG A 268 -17.83 -11.48 12.53
C ARG A 268 -18.37 -11.54 13.96
N LYS A 269 -17.98 -12.54 14.74
CA LYS A 269 -18.33 -12.66 16.17
C LYS A 269 -17.45 -11.79 17.08
N GLY A 270 -16.41 -11.13 16.55
CA GLY A 270 -15.46 -10.35 17.33
C GLY A 270 -14.46 -11.18 18.13
N ASN A 271 -14.30 -12.47 17.80
CA ASN A 271 -13.44 -13.40 18.54
C ASN A 271 -12.00 -13.44 18.04
N VAL A 272 -11.70 -12.80 16.92
CA VAL A 272 -10.36 -12.58 16.38
C VAL A 272 -10.30 -11.25 15.65
N ALA A 273 -9.19 -10.55 15.76
CA ALA A 273 -8.90 -9.37 14.95
C ALA A 273 -8.12 -9.75 13.69
N LEU A 274 -8.55 -9.25 12.54
CA LEU A 274 -7.85 -9.41 11.25
C LEU A 274 -7.36 -8.05 10.77
N LEU A 275 -6.05 -7.88 10.59
CA LEU A 275 -5.43 -6.65 10.14
C LEU A 275 -4.95 -6.83 8.69
N ASN A 276 -5.42 -6.12 7.67
CA ASN A 276 -6.58 -5.22 7.72
C ASN A 276 -7.88 -6.04 7.71
N ALA A 277 -8.97 -5.45 8.16
CA ALA A 277 -10.26 -6.12 8.17
C ALA A 277 -10.69 -6.52 6.75
N PRO A 278 -11.35 -7.69 6.58
CA PRO A 278 -11.97 -8.05 5.30
C PRO A 278 -12.95 -6.98 4.84
N GLY A 279 -13.01 -6.77 3.52
CA GLY A 279 -13.87 -5.76 2.92
C GLY A 279 -13.20 -4.37 2.75
N ASN A 280 -12.04 -4.11 3.34
CA ASN A 280 -11.38 -2.82 3.18
C ASN A 280 -10.84 -2.58 1.75
N GLY A 281 -10.85 -3.61 0.91
CA GLY A 281 -10.41 -3.53 -0.49
C GLY A 281 -11.18 -2.54 -1.35
N ILE A 282 -12.40 -2.15 -0.94
CA ILE A 282 -13.13 -1.10 -1.64
C ILE A 282 -12.40 0.25 -1.59
N ALA A 283 -11.65 0.53 -0.54
CA ALA A 283 -10.86 1.75 -0.43
C ALA A 283 -9.62 1.78 -1.34
N ASP A 284 -9.20 0.62 -1.91
CA ASP A 284 -8.17 0.55 -2.96
C ASP A 284 -8.71 0.87 -4.36
N ASP A 285 -10.04 0.91 -4.55
CA ASP A 285 -10.66 1.17 -5.85
C ASP A 285 -10.34 2.60 -6.29
N LYS A 286 -9.76 2.73 -7.49
CA LYS A 286 -9.34 4.04 -8.02
C LYS A 286 -10.52 4.99 -8.27
N GLY A 287 -11.74 4.46 -8.49
CA GLY A 287 -12.95 5.28 -8.54
C GLY A 287 -13.32 5.86 -7.16
N ILE A 288 -13.09 5.08 -6.10
CA ILE A 288 -13.30 5.53 -4.72
C ILE A 288 -12.27 6.59 -4.31
N TYR A 289 -11.02 6.44 -4.73
CA TYR A 289 -9.97 7.44 -4.53
C TYR A 289 -10.40 8.86 -4.95
N TYR A 290 -11.14 9.01 -6.06
CA TYR A 290 -11.66 10.31 -6.51
C TYR A 290 -12.51 11.01 -5.43
N PHE A 291 -13.26 10.25 -4.65
CA PHE A 291 -14.17 10.79 -3.64
C PHE A 291 -13.51 11.08 -2.29
N VAL A 292 -12.25 10.68 -2.06
CA VAL A 292 -11.61 10.85 -0.74
C VAL A 292 -11.59 12.32 -0.27
N PRO A 293 -11.34 13.34 -1.12
CA PRO A 293 -11.47 14.74 -0.71
C PRO A 293 -12.90 15.11 -0.23
N ARG A 294 -13.94 14.50 -0.82
CA ARG A 294 -15.32 14.68 -0.39
C ARG A 294 -15.61 13.95 0.94
N MET A 295 -15.02 12.76 1.13
CA MET A 295 -15.09 12.01 2.39
C MET A 295 -14.49 12.80 3.56
N ILE A 296 -13.33 13.47 3.34
CA ILE A 296 -12.68 14.31 4.35
C ILE A 296 -13.62 15.43 4.78
N ARG A 297 -14.24 16.15 3.82
CA ARG A 297 -15.23 17.19 4.15
C ARG A 297 -16.45 16.62 4.84
N TYR A 298 -16.95 15.50 4.37
CA TYR A 298 -18.17 14.88 4.88
C TYR A 298 -18.02 14.34 6.30
N TYR A 299 -17.00 13.52 6.55
CA TYR A 299 -16.83 12.87 7.84
C TYR A 299 -16.10 13.72 8.88
N LEU A 300 -15.16 14.57 8.44
CA LEU A 300 -14.33 15.35 9.37
C LEU A 300 -14.76 16.82 9.44
N GLY A 301 -15.52 17.32 8.47
CA GLY A 301 -15.83 18.75 8.37
C GLY A 301 -14.61 19.62 8.07
N GLU A 302 -13.57 19.03 7.45
CA GLU A 302 -12.29 19.68 7.21
C GLU A 302 -12.00 19.80 5.71
N GLU A 303 -11.15 20.77 5.32
CA GLU A 303 -10.59 20.79 3.96
C GLU A 303 -9.42 19.81 3.85
N PRO A 304 -9.28 19.11 2.69
CA PRO A 304 -8.16 18.24 2.45
C PRO A 304 -6.82 18.97 2.54
N ILE A 305 -5.92 18.47 3.39
CA ILE A 305 -4.56 19.02 3.54
C ILE A 305 -3.68 18.61 2.36
N LEU A 306 -3.77 17.34 1.93
CA LEU A 306 -3.06 16.81 0.77
C LEU A 306 -4.03 16.64 -0.39
N SER A 307 -3.64 17.12 -1.56
CA SER A 307 -4.44 17.03 -2.77
C SER A 307 -4.26 15.67 -3.46
N ASN A 308 -5.32 15.15 -4.06
CA ASN A 308 -5.18 14.12 -5.08
C ASN A 308 -4.48 14.69 -6.31
N ALA A 309 -3.79 13.84 -7.08
CA ALA A 309 -3.50 14.17 -8.47
C ALA A 309 -4.81 14.54 -9.18
N PRO A 310 -4.86 15.59 -10.02
CA PRO A 310 -6.08 15.96 -10.72
C PRO A 310 -6.65 14.75 -11.46
N THR A 311 -7.85 14.36 -11.06
CA THR A 311 -8.49 13.11 -11.49
C THR A 311 -9.90 13.38 -11.97
N TYR A 312 -10.26 12.72 -13.07
CA TYR A 312 -11.54 12.85 -13.75
C TYR A 312 -12.22 11.47 -13.80
N LEU A 313 -13.52 11.45 -13.57
CA LEU A 313 -14.34 10.25 -13.71
C LEU A 313 -15.16 10.32 -15.01
N PRO A 314 -14.86 9.54 -16.04
CA PRO A 314 -15.65 9.49 -17.27
C PRO A 314 -17.12 9.08 -17.05
N PHE A 315 -17.45 8.63 -15.87
CA PHE A 315 -18.83 8.42 -15.41
C PHE A 315 -19.65 9.70 -15.47
N TYR A 316 -19.08 10.84 -15.07
CA TYR A 316 -19.71 12.15 -15.19
C TYR A 316 -19.52 12.72 -16.62
N GLU A 317 -20.54 13.35 -17.16
CA GLU A 317 -20.52 13.86 -18.55
C GLU A 317 -19.44 14.92 -18.76
N ASP A 318 -19.32 15.88 -17.84
CA ASP A 318 -18.33 16.96 -17.92
C ASP A 318 -16.89 16.41 -17.86
N ASP A 319 -16.61 15.51 -16.93
CA ASP A 319 -15.31 14.85 -16.83
C ASP A 319 -15.01 14.01 -18.08
N ARG A 320 -16.01 13.30 -18.61
CA ARG A 320 -15.85 12.51 -19.82
C ARG A 320 -15.52 13.38 -21.03
N ASN A 321 -16.19 14.51 -21.18
CA ASN A 321 -15.91 15.47 -22.24
C ASN A 321 -14.48 16.01 -22.11
N TYR A 322 -14.06 16.41 -20.92
CA TYR A 322 -12.69 16.84 -20.64
C TYR A 322 -11.66 15.76 -21.02
N VAL A 323 -11.91 14.51 -20.62
CA VAL A 323 -11.03 13.37 -20.93
C VAL A 323 -10.91 13.14 -22.44
N LEU A 324 -12.01 13.24 -23.18
CA LEU A 324 -11.99 13.07 -24.64
C LEU A 324 -11.21 14.18 -25.35
N GLU A 325 -11.32 15.42 -24.89
CA GLU A 325 -10.62 16.59 -25.45
C GLU A 325 -9.11 16.58 -25.10
N ASN A 326 -8.75 16.09 -23.91
CA ASN A 326 -7.37 16.13 -23.41
C ASN A 326 -6.70 14.75 -23.35
N PHE A 327 -7.22 13.76 -24.05
CA PHE A 327 -6.84 12.35 -23.97
C PHE A 327 -5.32 12.12 -23.97
N ASP A 328 -4.59 12.82 -24.83
CA ASP A 328 -3.14 12.65 -25.00
C ASP A 328 -2.31 13.23 -23.83
N LYS A 329 -2.94 13.99 -22.91
CA LYS A 329 -2.30 14.58 -21.73
C LYS A 329 -2.57 13.78 -20.46
N LEU A 330 -3.36 12.71 -20.56
CA LEU A 330 -3.90 11.99 -19.41
C LEU A 330 -3.31 10.59 -19.30
N VAL A 331 -3.26 10.11 -18.07
CA VAL A 331 -3.04 8.71 -17.71
C VAL A 331 -4.39 8.08 -17.43
N LEU A 332 -4.72 7.02 -18.16
CA LEU A 332 -5.96 6.27 -18.01
C LEU A 332 -5.67 5.03 -17.16
N LYS A 333 -6.51 4.79 -16.15
CA LYS A 333 -6.34 3.67 -15.23
C LYS A 333 -7.62 2.89 -15.10
N ASP A 334 -7.54 1.57 -15.21
CA ASP A 334 -8.63 0.67 -14.86
C ASP A 334 -8.79 0.66 -13.34
N VAL A 335 -10.01 0.82 -12.85
CA VAL A 335 -10.29 0.97 -11.41
C VAL A 335 -10.02 -0.30 -10.60
N ALA A 336 -10.11 -1.48 -11.22
CA ALA A 336 -9.95 -2.77 -10.58
C ALA A 336 -8.51 -3.28 -10.59
N GLU A 337 -7.65 -2.74 -11.45
CA GLU A 337 -6.28 -3.22 -11.63
C GLU A 337 -5.31 -2.58 -10.62
N ALA A 338 -4.29 -3.33 -10.20
CA ALA A 338 -3.28 -2.89 -9.25
C ALA A 338 -1.86 -3.11 -9.80
N GLY A 339 -0.83 -2.57 -9.11
CA GLY A 339 0.58 -2.84 -9.44
C GLY A 339 1.05 -2.23 -10.76
N GLY A 340 0.36 -1.21 -11.28
CA GLY A 340 0.70 -0.56 -12.57
C GLY A 340 0.16 -1.31 -13.79
N TYR A 341 -0.59 -2.39 -13.62
CA TYR A 341 -1.36 -3.02 -14.67
C TYR A 341 -2.59 -2.16 -14.97
N GLY A 342 -3.04 -2.15 -16.25
CA GLY A 342 -4.18 -1.33 -16.66
C GLY A 342 -3.93 0.19 -16.65
N VAL A 343 -2.67 0.63 -16.54
CA VAL A 343 -2.25 2.03 -16.64
C VAL A 343 -1.78 2.31 -18.06
N VAL A 344 -2.42 3.25 -18.74
CA VAL A 344 -2.10 3.60 -20.13
C VAL A 344 -1.99 5.10 -20.28
N PHE A 345 -0.91 5.57 -20.90
CA PHE A 345 -0.72 6.97 -21.24
C PHE A 345 -1.37 7.26 -22.60
N GLY A 346 -2.25 8.26 -22.65
CA GLY A 346 -2.99 8.58 -23.87
C GLY A 346 -2.10 8.89 -25.08
N ASN A 347 -0.96 9.56 -24.84
CA ASN A 347 0.02 9.91 -25.88
C ASN A 347 0.82 8.71 -26.44
N THR A 348 0.77 7.54 -25.79
CA THR A 348 1.50 6.34 -26.25
C THR A 348 0.64 5.45 -27.14
N MET A 349 -0.64 5.74 -27.28
CA MET A 349 -1.58 4.96 -28.09
C MET A 349 -1.47 5.30 -29.57
N THR A 350 -1.55 4.28 -30.41
CA THR A 350 -1.82 4.47 -31.84
C THR A 350 -3.23 5.01 -32.05
N LYS A 351 -3.49 5.62 -33.21
CA LYS A 351 -4.82 6.15 -33.54
C LYS A 351 -5.93 5.11 -33.35
N LYS A 352 -5.71 3.88 -33.83
CA LYS A 352 -6.68 2.79 -33.67
C LYS A 352 -6.91 2.41 -32.21
N GLN A 353 -5.84 2.26 -31.44
CA GLN A 353 -5.95 1.96 -30.00
C GLN A 353 -6.74 3.05 -29.26
N LYS A 354 -6.50 4.32 -29.61
CA LYS A 354 -7.23 5.45 -29.03
C LYS A 354 -8.73 5.39 -29.39
N GLU A 355 -9.07 5.13 -30.64
CA GLU A 355 -10.46 4.97 -31.10
C GLU A 355 -11.17 3.82 -30.35
N ASP A 356 -10.51 2.65 -30.28
CA ASP A 356 -11.04 1.48 -29.58
C ASP A 356 -11.22 1.76 -28.06
N PHE A 357 -10.27 2.45 -27.44
CA PHE A 357 -10.33 2.81 -26.03
C PHE A 357 -11.43 3.84 -25.74
N ILE A 358 -11.60 4.85 -26.60
CA ILE A 358 -12.68 5.84 -26.48
C ILE A 358 -14.06 5.15 -26.59
N ALA A 359 -14.19 4.18 -27.48
CA ALA A 359 -15.43 3.40 -27.60
C ALA A 359 -15.69 2.58 -26.31
N LEU A 360 -14.65 1.98 -25.74
CA LEU A 360 -14.72 1.25 -24.46
C LEU A 360 -15.09 2.18 -23.30
N LEU A 361 -14.44 3.33 -23.19
CA LEU A 361 -14.69 4.33 -22.15
C LEU A 361 -16.14 4.85 -22.19
N LYS A 362 -16.72 5.04 -23.38
CA LYS A 362 -18.13 5.43 -23.53
C LYS A 362 -19.09 4.31 -23.13
N ARG A 363 -18.72 3.06 -23.36
CA ARG A 363 -19.54 1.89 -23.03
C ARG A 363 -19.48 1.54 -21.55
N GLU A 364 -18.30 1.69 -20.92
CA GLU A 364 -18.01 1.30 -19.56
C GLU A 364 -17.38 2.47 -18.74
N PRO A 365 -18.08 3.63 -18.61
CA PRO A 365 -17.47 4.85 -18.07
C PRO A 365 -17.06 4.75 -16.60
N ARG A 366 -17.69 3.87 -15.82
CA ARG A 366 -17.34 3.61 -14.41
C ARG A 366 -16.01 2.85 -14.28
N ARG A 367 -15.60 2.11 -15.31
CA ARG A 367 -14.43 1.24 -15.30
C ARG A 367 -13.10 2.00 -15.27
N PHE A 368 -13.08 3.25 -15.66
CA PHE A 368 -11.85 4.01 -15.83
C PHE A 368 -11.86 5.30 -15.03
N ILE A 369 -10.68 5.67 -14.55
CA ILE A 369 -10.36 7.05 -14.17
C ILE A 369 -9.33 7.61 -15.13
N ALA A 370 -9.30 8.92 -15.26
CA ALA A 370 -8.25 9.64 -15.98
C ALA A 370 -7.57 10.61 -15.02
N GLN A 371 -6.24 10.62 -15.00
CA GLN A 371 -5.45 11.53 -14.18
C GLN A 371 -4.55 12.38 -15.06
N GLU A 372 -4.32 13.63 -14.67
CA GLU A 372 -3.27 14.43 -15.28
C GLU A 372 -1.90 13.82 -14.98
N VAL A 373 -1.03 13.87 -15.98
CA VAL A 373 0.38 13.50 -15.80
C VAL A 373 1.03 14.59 -14.95
N ILE A 374 1.30 14.29 -13.68
CA ILE A 374 2.06 15.20 -12.82
C ILE A 374 3.50 15.27 -13.33
N ASP A 375 4.03 16.46 -13.49
CA ASP A 375 5.46 16.65 -13.77
C ASP A 375 6.23 16.48 -12.45
N PHE A 376 6.70 15.25 -12.17
CA PHE A 376 7.40 14.90 -10.93
C PHE A 376 8.72 15.63 -10.82
N CYS A 377 9.08 16.02 -9.59
CA CYS A 377 10.48 16.32 -9.26
C CYS A 377 11.34 15.09 -9.52
N ASP A 378 12.47 15.31 -10.16
CA ASP A 378 13.48 14.27 -10.30
C ASP A 378 14.25 14.09 -9.00
N ILE A 379 14.71 12.88 -8.75
CA ILE A 379 15.69 12.55 -7.71
C ILE A 379 16.93 11.96 -8.37
N ASP A 380 18.10 12.29 -7.83
CA ASP A 380 19.34 11.71 -8.33
C ASP A 380 19.47 10.25 -7.90
N ILE A 381 19.83 9.40 -8.85
CA ILE A 381 20.31 8.02 -8.60
C ILE A 381 21.72 7.86 -9.12
N LEU A 382 22.39 6.83 -8.63
CA LEU A 382 23.74 6.51 -9.08
C LEU A 382 23.68 5.45 -10.19
N GLU A 383 24.06 5.83 -11.42
CA GLU A 383 24.29 4.89 -12.53
C GLU A 383 25.78 4.92 -12.93
N GLY A 384 26.46 3.81 -12.70
CA GLY A 384 27.92 3.80 -12.80
C GLY A 384 28.54 4.81 -11.83
N ASN A 385 29.32 5.76 -12.35
CA ASN A 385 29.96 6.82 -11.55
C ASN A 385 29.25 8.17 -11.65
N GLU A 386 28.10 8.24 -12.27
CA GLU A 386 27.37 9.47 -12.53
C GLU A 386 26.06 9.55 -11.75
N LEU A 387 25.68 10.76 -11.37
CA LEU A 387 24.37 11.06 -10.83
C LEU A 387 23.44 11.37 -11.99
N VAL A 388 22.34 10.62 -12.08
CA VAL A 388 21.35 10.81 -13.14
C VAL A 388 19.97 11.04 -12.53
N PRO A 389 19.20 11.99 -13.09
CA PRO A 389 17.85 12.27 -12.59
C PRO A 389 16.87 11.16 -13.01
N ARG A 390 15.98 10.78 -12.09
CA ARG A 390 14.92 9.80 -12.32
C ARG A 390 13.63 10.19 -11.62
N LYS A 391 12.52 9.83 -12.22
CA LYS A 391 11.19 9.98 -11.60
C LYS A 391 11.06 9.04 -10.41
N ALA A 392 10.48 9.57 -9.33
CA ALA A 392 10.30 8.80 -8.09
C ALA A 392 8.99 9.15 -7.39
N ASP A 393 8.46 8.15 -6.69
CA ASP A 393 7.37 8.30 -5.74
C ASP A 393 7.83 8.02 -4.30
N LEU A 394 6.88 8.19 -3.38
CA LEU A 394 7.02 7.83 -1.97
C LEU A 394 5.79 7.03 -1.56
N ARG A 395 5.98 5.79 -1.12
CA ARG A 395 4.95 5.10 -0.35
C ARG A 395 5.14 5.43 1.13
N ALA A 396 4.23 6.22 1.67
CA ALA A 396 4.13 6.47 3.10
C ALA A 396 3.28 5.39 3.77
N PHE A 397 3.65 5.00 4.99
CA PHE A 397 2.89 4.02 5.77
C PHE A 397 2.23 4.70 6.96
N VAL A 398 0.93 4.46 7.11
CA VAL A 398 0.15 4.92 8.25
C VAL A 398 -0.42 3.69 8.96
N VAL A 399 -0.25 3.65 10.27
CA VAL A 399 -0.79 2.57 11.11
C VAL A 399 -1.83 3.16 12.04
N SER A 400 -3.05 2.64 11.97
CA SER A 400 -4.19 3.08 12.78
C SER A 400 -4.26 2.28 14.07
N THR A 401 -4.24 3.01 15.16
CA THR A 401 -4.46 2.55 16.54
C THR A 401 -5.52 3.47 17.18
N GLU A 402 -5.34 3.91 18.42
CA GLU A 402 -6.15 4.97 19.05
C GLU A 402 -6.15 6.26 18.21
N GLU A 403 -4.96 6.59 17.69
CA GLU A 403 -4.74 7.67 16.72
C GLU A 403 -3.83 7.15 15.61
N PRO A 404 -4.02 7.59 14.35
CA PRO A 404 -3.15 7.19 13.25
C PRO A 404 -1.71 7.65 13.48
N VAL A 405 -0.77 6.74 13.29
CA VAL A 405 0.68 7.00 13.39
C VAL A 405 1.28 6.91 11.98
N VAL A 406 1.89 7.98 11.50
CA VAL A 406 2.65 7.97 10.25
C VAL A 406 4.09 7.55 10.57
N TRP A 407 4.56 6.50 9.92
CA TRP A 407 5.94 6.05 10.05
C TRP A 407 6.90 7.11 9.51
N LYS A 408 7.84 7.57 10.33
CA LYS A 408 8.83 8.60 9.98
C LYS A 408 9.93 8.09 9.05
N SER A 409 9.50 7.48 7.97
CA SER A 409 10.27 6.98 6.84
C SER A 409 9.29 6.68 5.70
N GLY A 410 9.69 5.87 4.73
CA GLY A 410 8.85 5.41 3.65
C GLY A 410 9.65 4.66 2.61
N LEU A 411 8.96 4.05 1.67
CA LEU A 411 9.58 3.42 0.52
C LEU A 411 9.63 4.42 -0.64
N THR A 412 10.76 5.04 -0.89
CA THR A 412 10.98 5.79 -2.13
C THR A 412 11.31 4.82 -3.25
N ARG A 413 10.47 4.78 -4.30
CA ARG A 413 10.70 3.98 -5.52
C ARG A 413 11.11 4.92 -6.65
N PHE A 414 11.97 4.45 -7.54
CA PHE A 414 12.38 5.22 -8.70
C PHE A 414 12.33 4.39 -9.98
N SER A 415 12.02 5.04 -11.10
CA SER A 415 12.11 4.42 -12.42
C SER A 415 13.56 4.29 -12.85
N ARG A 416 13.92 3.15 -13.44
CA ARG A 416 15.23 2.99 -14.11
C ARG A 416 15.19 3.44 -15.57
N ASN A 417 13.99 3.59 -16.14
CA ASN A 417 13.82 4.15 -17.47
C ASN A 417 13.62 5.67 -17.35
N PRO A 418 14.50 6.50 -17.96
CA PRO A 418 14.41 7.96 -17.87
C PRO A 418 13.08 8.53 -18.42
N ASP A 419 12.48 7.84 -19.39
CA ASP A 419 11.26 8.29 -20.06
C ASP A 419 9.97 7.76 -19.40
N SER A 420 10.09 6.98 -18.32
CA SER A 420 8.94 6.35 -17.68
C SER A 420 8.53 7.06 -16.39
N PHE A 421 7.26 7.39 -16.29
CA PHE A 421 6.62 7.83 -15.06
C PHE A 421 6.17 6.65 -14.16
N ILE A 422 6.33 5.40 -14.64
CA ILE A 422 5.98 4.22 -13.85
C ILE A 422 7.19 3.81 -13.01
N VAL A 423 7.05 3.90 -11.71
CA VAL A 423 8.13 3.65 -10.73
C VAL A 423 8.00 2.30 -10.00
N ASN A 424 7.01 1.48 -10.37
CA ASN A 424 6.71 0.24 -9.67
C ASN A 424 7.83 -0.79 -9.75
N SER A 425 8.05 -1.52 -8.66
CA SER A 425 8.99 -2.63 -8.57
C SER A 425 8.71 -3.75 -9.59
N SER A 426 7.43 -4.00 -9.90
CA SER A 426 7.00 -4.97 -10.91
C SER A 426 7.49 -4.65 -12.33
N GLN A 427 7.83 -3.40 -12.61
CA GLN A 427 8.33 -2.90 -13.90
C GLN A 427 9.85 -2.68 -13.92
N GLY A 428 10.59 -3.22 -12.94
CA GLY A 428 12.04 -3.15 -12.90
C GLY A 428 12.60 -1.88 -12.28
N GLY A 429 11.82 -1.10 -11.56
CA GLY A 429 12.28 0.05 -10.78
C GLY A 429 13.26 -0.33 -9.67
N GLY A 430 13.83 0.65 -9.01
CA GLY A 430 14.65 0.50 -7.82
C GLY A 430 14.08 1.23 -6.61
N PHE A 431 14.75 1.15 -5.47
CA PHE A 431 14.34 1.86 -4.27
C PHE A 431 15.50 2.58 -3.58
N LYS A 432 15.13 3.56 -2.77
CA LYS A 432 16.01 4.33 -1.90
C LYS A 432 15.50 4.32 -0.48
N ASP A 433 16.39 4.58 0.44
CA ASP A 433 16.01 4.94 1.81
C ASP A 433 15.41 6.35 1.85
N THR A 434 14.41 6.55 2.69
CA THR A 434 13.76 7.85 2.93
C THR A 434 14.17 8.37 4.30
N TRP A 435 14.95 9.44 4.34
CA TRP A 435 15.43 10.07 5.55
C TRP A 435 14.55 11.25 5.92
N VAL A 436 13.82 11.12 6.99
CA VAL A 436 13.11 12.24 7.62
C VAL A 436 14.05 12.87 8.64
N LEU A 437 14.26 14.17 8.54
CA LEU A 437 15.13 14.88 9.48
C LEU A 437 14.34 15.29 10.73
N SER A 438 14.98 15.14 11.91
CA SER A 438 14.36 15.48 13.21
C SER A 438 14.55 16.96 13.61
N ARG A 439 15.43 17.70 12.92
CA ARG A 439 15.73 19.12 13.16
C ARG A 439 16.26 19.82 11.91
#